data_bb7df4dc54f957bc20270e107433ee0f
#
_entry.id   bb7df4dc54f957bc20270e107433ee0f
#
_cell.length_a   1.000
_cell.length_b   1.000
_cell.length_c   1.000
_cell.angle_alpha   90.00
_cell.angle_beta   90.00
_cell.angle_gamma   90.00
#
_symmetry.space_group_name_H-M   'P 1'
#
loop_
_entity.id
_entity.type
_entity.pdbx_description
1 polymer ?
#
loop_
_entity_poly.entity_id
_entity_poly.type
_entity_poly.pdbx_seq_one_letter_code
_entity_poly.pdbx_strand_id
1 'polypeptide(L)'
;MIALALIGIGTGSPGHLTREAVAAMADADLILIPSKGEDKADLADLRRALCQQVLASPPPLAVFDMPARDVSDGYRHGVEAWHDAIAARWEQVIRAHGAIRPALLVWGDPSLYDSTLRIAERVARRLPLNLRVIPGITAIQALCAAHAMPLNAVAAPVLITTGRQIRDHGWPEAVDRLVVMLDGECSFQNLDAQEGLHIWWGAFLGMPQQILIRGPLPAVAGRILDTRARARAEHGWIMDIYLLDRCRSR
;
A
#
# COMPACT_ATOMS: atom_id res chain seq x y z
N MET A 1 -13.24 20.92 17.05
CA MET A 1 -12.77 19.51 16.93
C MET A 1 -12.54 19.24 15.47
N ILE A 2 -11.38 18.70 15.11
CA ILE A 2 -10.99 18.42 13.71
C ILE A 2 -11.46 17.01 13.36
N ALA A 3 -12.17 16.83 12.25
CA ALA A 3 -12.63 15.54 11.75
C ALA A 3 -11.67 15.05 10.66
N LEU A 4 -10.60 14.33 11.04
CA LEU A 4 -9.64 13.75 10.11
C LEU A 4 -10.18 12.47 9.48
N ALA A 5 -10.20 12.39 8.14
CA ALA A 5 -10.53 11.18 7.41
C ALA A 5 -9.27 10.50 6.85
N LEU A 6 -9.07 9.22 7.17
CA LEU A 6 -8.11 8.34 6.46
C LEU A 6 -8.89 7.53 5.43
N ILE A 7 -8.64 7.78 4.17
CA ILE A 7 -9.45 7.25 3.06
C ILE A 7 -8.63 6.23 2.27
N GLY A 8 -9.03 4.97 2.31
CA GLY A 8 -8.48 3.93 1.45
C GLY A 8 -8.84 4.19 -0.02
N ILE A 9 -7.84 4.37 -0.87
CA ILE A 9 -8.04 4.71 -2.29
C ILE A 9 -7.80 3.55 -3.25
N GLY A 10 -7.69 2.34 -2.73
CA GLY A 10 -7.40 1.19 -3.58
C GLY A 10 -5.99 1.20 -4.13
N THR A 11 -5.78 0.53 -5.24
CA THR A 11 -4.45 0.28 -5.84
C THR A 11 -4.10 1.25 -6.98
N GLY A 12 -4.83 2.35 -7.12
CA GLY A 12 -4.56 3.38 -8.12
C GLY A 12 -5.58 3.46 -9.26
N SER A 13 -6.54 2.53 -9.33
CA SER A 13 -7.67 2.64 -10.25
C SER A 13 -8.79 3.47 -9.64
N PRO A 14 -9.39 4.44 -10.37
CA PRO A 14 -10.62 5.11 -9.95
C PRO A 14 -11.77 4.13 -9.64
N GLY A 15 -11.82 2.99 -10.35
CA GLY A 15 -12.79 1.93 -10.12
C GLY A 15 -12.62 1.17 -8.79
N HIS A 16 -11.49 1.34 -8.10
CA HIS A 16 -11.24 0.76 -6.79
C HIS A 16 -11.65 1.67 -5.62
N LEU A 17 -12.10 2.89 -5.92
CA LEU A 17 -12.68 3.77 -4.89
C LEU A 17 -14.06 3.30 -4.51
N THR A 18 -14.30 3.18 -3.22
CA THR A 18 -15.65 2.95 -2.71
C THR A 18 -16.49 4.23 -2.87
N ARG A 19 -17.80 4.10 -2.97
CA ARG A 19 -18.70 5.27 -2.98
C ARG A 19 -18.53 6.13 -1.73
N GLU A 20 -18.24 5.48 -0.58
CA GLU A 20 -17.96 6.17 0.67
C GLU A 20 -16.63 6.95 0.60
N ALA A 21 -15.59 6.39 -0.03
CA ALA A 21 -14.32 7.07 -0.24
C ALA A 21 -14.52 8.36 -1.07
N VAL A 22 -15.24 8.29 -2.19
CA VAL A 22 -15.54 9.45 -3.04
C VAL A 22 -16.34 10.50 -2.26
N ALA A 23 -17.36 10.10 -1.50
CA ALA A 23 -18.15 11.02 -0.68
C ALA A 23 -17.29 11.69 0.41
N ALA A 24 -16.41 10.95 1.07
CA ALA A 24 -15.53 11.50 2.09
C ALA A 24 -14.46 12.45 1.50
N MET A 25 -13.96 12.17 0.29
CA MET A 25 -13.07 13.08 -0.44
C MET A 25 -13.79 14.39 -0.80
N ALA A 26 -15.04 14.31 -1.21
CA ALA A 26 -15.85 15.48 -1.59
C ALA A 26 -16.24 16.34 -0.36
N ASP A 27 -16.44 15.73 0.82
CA ASP A 27 -16.77 16.42 2.08
C ASP A 27 -15.55 17.07 2.74
N ALA A 28 -14.33 16.69 2.36
CA ALA A 28 -13.11 17.25 2.92
C ALA A 28 -12.97 18.74 2.56
N ASP A 29 -12.43 19.54 3.48
CA ASP A 29 -12.03 20.93 3.22
C ASP A 29 -10.53 21.07 2.90
N LEU A 30 -9.77 19.98 3.04
CA LEU A 30 -8.36 19.89 2.68
C LEU A 30 -7.98 18.42 2.44
N ILE A 31 -7.26 18.12 1.36
CA ILE A 31 -6.61 16.81 1.18
C ILE A 31 -5.10 16.96 1.33
N LEU A 32 -4.53 16.23 2.28
CA LEU A 32 -3.09 16.18 2.52
C LEU A 32 -2.44 15.17 1.58
N ILE A 33 -1.42 15.60 0.85
CA ILE A 33 -0.67 14.75 -0.10
C ILE A 33 0.79 14.68 0.33
N PRO A 34 1.27 13.51 0.80
CA PRO A 34 2.66 13.32 1.13
C PRO A 34 3.53 13.30 -0.13
N SER A 35 4.62 14.06 -0.12
CA SER A 35 5.69 14.05 -1.13
C SER A 35 6.96 13.43 -0.55
N LYS A 36 7.67 12.63 -1.32
CA LYS A 36 8.95 12.01 -0.94
C LYS A 36 10.13 12.55 -1.76
N GLY A 37 10.05 13.80 -2.21
CA GLY A 37 11.02 14.45 -3.08
C GLY A 37 10.72 14.24 -4.57
N GLU A 38 11.56 14.85 -5.43
CA GLU A 38 11.35 14.86 -6.88
C GLU A 38 11.39 13.47 -7.51
N ASP A 39 12.27 12.58 -7.01
CA ASP A 39 12.40 11.19 -7.51
C ASP A 39 11.17 10.29 -7.26
N LYS A 40 10.17 10.75 -6.49
CA LYS A 40 8.95 10.02 -6.16
C LYS A 40 7.70 10.89 -6.29
N ALA A 41 7.75 11.90 -7.14
CA ALA A 41 6.63 12.79 -7.45
C ALA A 41 5.41 12.02 -7.99
N ASP A 42 5.64 10.94 -8.73
CA ASP A 42 4.61 10.13 -9.41
C ASP A 42 3.47 9.68 -8.49
N LEU A 43 3.77 9.28 -7.25
CA LEU A 43 2.72 8.85 -6.32
C LEU A 43 1.87 10.00 -5.77
N ALA A 44 2.44 11.20 -5.68
CA ALA A 44 1.69 12.40 -5.34
C ALA A 44 0.82 12.83 -6.52
N ASP A 45 1.35 12.76 -7.74
CA ASP A 45 0.64 13.09 -8.97
C ASP A 45 -0.50 12.13 -9.26
N LEU A 46 -0.30 10.82 -9.00
CA LEU A 46 -1.40 9.84 -9.07
C LEU A 46 -2.55 10.19 -8.12
N ARG A 47 -2.26 10.63 -6.88
CA ARG A 47 -3.31 11.08 -5.95
C ARG A 47 -4.04 12.33 -6.46
N ARG A 48 -3.30 13.29 -7.01
CA ARG A 48 -3.90 14.49 -7.63
C ARG A 48 -4.81 14.14 -8.81
N ALA A 49 -4.29 13.31 -9.72
CA ALA A 49 -5.05 12.83 -10.88
C ALA A 49 -6.33 12.08 -10.46
N LEU A 50 -6.23 11.23 -9.42
CA LEU A 50 -7.38 10.51 -8.88
C LEU A 50 -8.46 11.50 -8.37
N CYS A 51 -8.07 12.52 -7.58
CA CYS A 51 -8.99 13.54 -7.11
C CYS A 51 -9.68 14.26 -8.28
N GLN A 52 -8.93 14.63 -9.31
CA GLN A 52 -9.46 15.32 -10.50
C GLN A 52 -10.42 14.44 -11.32
N GLN A 53 -10.17 13.13 -11.37
CA GLN A 53 -11.02 12.20 -12.13
C GLN A 53 -12.35 11.89 -11.45
N VAL A 54 -12.39 11.86 -10.12
CA VAL A 54 -13.57 11.38 -9.40
C VAL A 54 -14.40 12.48 -8.74
N LEU A 55 -13.85 13.69 -8.61
CA LEU A 55 -14.53 14.82 -7.98
C LEU A 55 -14.83 15.91 -9.00
N ALA A 56 -16.08 16.37 -9.05
CA ALA A 56 -16.47 17.48 -9.89
C ALA A 56 -15.80 18.81 -9.47
N SER A 57 -15.53 18.97 -8.17
CA SER A 57 -14.83 20.11 -7.59
C SER A 57 -13.94 19.60 -6.47
N PRO A 58 -12.69 19.24 -6.76
CA PRO A 58 -11.75 18.80 -5.74
C PRO A 58 -11.50 19.88 -4.68
N PRO A 59 -11.44 19.52 -3.39
CA PRO A 59 -11.03 20.46 -2.36
C PRO A 59 -9.56 20.87 -2.53
N PRO A 60 -9.07 21.91 -1.82
CA PRO A 60 -7.66 22.27 -1.81
C PRO A 60 -6.76 21.07 -1.48
N LEU A 61 -5.65 20.94 -2.21
CA LEU A 61 -4.66 19.90 -2.04
C LEU A 61 -3.40 20.49 -1.40
N ALA A 62 -3.06 20.08 -0.19
CA ALA A 62 -1.84 20.52 0.48
C ALA A 62 -0.75 19.44 0.37
N VAL A 63 0.29 19.75 -0.39
CA VAL A 63 1.47 18.89 -0.49
C VAL A 63 2.41 19.20 0.66
N PHE A 64 2.93 18.17 1.31
CA PHE A 64 3.93 18.31 2.36
C PHE A 64 5.06 17.29 2.20
N ASP A 65 6.28 17.71 2.53
CA ASP A 65 7.43 16.85 2.45
C ASP A 65 7.45 15.85 3.61
N MET A 66 7.62 14.59 3.25
CA MET A 66 7.80 13.52 4.23
C MET A 66 9.19 13.63 4.87
N PRO A 67 9.27 13.62 6.20
CA PRO A 67 10.56 13.58 6.88
C PRO A 67 11.38 12.36 6.46
N ALA A 68 12.71 12.53 6.36
CA ALA A 68 13.61 11.41 6.18
C ALA A 68 13.57 10.51 7.42
N ARG A 69 13.60 9.19 7.19
CA ARG A 69 13.67 8.21 8.29
C ARG A 69 15.13 7.94 8.61
N ASP A 70 15.55 8.27 9.82
CA ASP A 70 16.83 7.86 10.39
C ASP A 70 16.65 6.54 11.15
N VAL A 71 17.55 5.59 10.91
CA VAL A 71 17.57 4.28 11.54
C VAL A 71 18.90 3.98 12.24
N SER A 72 19.75 4.99 12.41
CA SER A 72 21.08 4.86 13.05
C SER A 72 20.99 4.33 14.47
N ASP A 73 19.96 4.74 15.24
CA ASP A 73 19.70 4.31 16.62
C ASP A 73 18.80 3.07 16.73
N GLY A 74 18.74 2.27 15.67
CA GLY A 74 17.93 1.05 15.62
C GLY A 74 16.57 1.24 14.93
N TYR A 75 16.14 0.20 14.24
CA TYR A 75 14.98 0.22 13.34
C TYR A 75 13.69 0.69 14.03
N ARG A 76 13.37 0.14 15.22
CA ARG A 76 12.12 0.45 15.93
C ARG A 76 12.10 1.90 16.43
N HIS A 77 13.22 2.36 17.00
CA HIS A 77 13.33 3.74 17.49
C HIS A 77 13.24 4.76 16.35
N GLY A 78 13.94 4.51 15.24
CA GLY A 78 13.85 5.34 14.04
C GLY A 78 12.45 5.41 13.43
N VAL A 79 11.67 4.32 13.50
CA VAL A 79 10.26 4.31 13.05
C VAL A 79 9.39 5.18 13.97
N GLU A 80 9.54 5.10 15.29
CA GLU A 80 8.78 5.89 16.25
C GLU A 80 9.04 7.39 16.07
N ALA A 81 10.31 7.80 16.03
CA ALA A 81 10.71 9.19 15.80
C ALA A 81 10.21 9.71 14.43
N TRP A 82 10.25 8.88 13.41
CA TRP A 82 9.73 9.22 12.09
C TRP A 82 8.22 9.43 12.08
N HIS A 83 7.44 8.59 12.79
CA HIS A 83 5.99 8.77 12.95
C HIS A 83 5.67 10.08 13.68
N ASP A 84 6.44 10.43 14.72
CA ASP A 84 6.25 11.69 15.46
C ASP A 84 6.56 12.92 14.59
N ALA A 85 7.59 12.85 13.77
CA ALA A 85 7.92 13.91 12.82
C ALA A 85 6.83 14.10 11.75
N ILE A 86 6.24 13.00 11.24
CA ILE A 86 5.12 13.09 10.29
C ILE A 86 3.88 13.66 10.97
N ALA A 87 3.58 13.24 12.21
CA ALA A 87 2.43 13.77 12.96
C ALA A 87 2.56 15.30 13.17
N ALA A 88 3.76 15.79 13.47
CA ALA A 88 4.03 17.22 13.57
C ALA A 88 3.82 17.96 12.24
N ARG A 89 4.17 17.32 11.11
CA ARG A 89 3.89 17.87 9.78
C ARG A 89 2.41 17.94 9.48
N TRP A 90 1.64 16.89 9.79
CA TRP A 90 0.18 16.94 9.60
C TRP A 90 -0.45 18.04 10.45
N GLU A 91 -0.08 18.15 11.73
CA GLU A 91 -0.54 19.24 12.58
C GLU A 91 -0.24 20.62 11.99
N GLN A 92 0.99 20.84 11.54
CA GLN A 92 1.41 22.09 10.92
C GLN A 92 0.57 22.45 9.70
N VAL A 93 0.37 21.50 8.78
CA VAL A 93 -0.40 21.70 7.55
C VAL A 93 -1.88 21.96 7.85
N ILE A 94 -2.48 21.17 8.74
CA ILE A 94 -3.88 21.34 9.16
C ILE A 94 -4.10 22.73 9.75
N ARG A 95 -3.23 23.16 10.66
CA ARG A 95 -3.32 24.49 11.29
C ARG A 95 -3.10 25.64 10.30
N ALA A 96 -2.12 25.52 9.41
CA ALA A 96 -1.81 26.53 8.43
C ALA A 96 -2.95 26.81 7.45
N HIS A 97 -3.78 25.78 7.14
CA HIS A 97 -4.94 25.90 6.27
C HIS A 97 -6.26 26.13 7.03
N GLY A 98 -6.24 26.10 8.36
CA GLY A 98 -7.45 26.20 9.18
C GLY A 98 -8.45 25.07 8.92
N ALA A 99 -7.99 23.90 8.48
CA ALA A 99 -8.84 22.81 8.06
C ALA A 99 -9.59 22.19 9.26
N ILE A 100 -10.88 21.95 9.07
CA ILE A 100 -11.78 21.34 10.06
C ILE A 100 -12.09 19.89 9.68
N ARG A 101 -12.12 19.58 8.37
CA ARG A 101 -12.36 18.24 7.80
C ARG A 101 -11.23 17.83 6.87
N PRO A 102 -9.98 17.75 7.37
CA PRO A 102 -8.86 17.28 6.53
C PRO A 102 -9.02 15.80 6.19
N ALA A 103 -8.54 15.41 5.00
CA ALA A 103 -8.46 14.02 4.56
C ALA A 103 -7.05 13.64 4.14
N LEU A 104 -6.71 12.35 4.30
CA LEU A 104 -5.48 11.75 3.81
C LEU A 104 -5.81 10.52 2.97
N LEU A 105 -5.24 10.46 1.75
CA LEU A 105 -5.45 9.36 0.81
C LEU A 105 -4.41 8.27 1.03
N VAL A 106 -4.88 7.08 1.41
CA VAL A 106 -4.05 5.93 1.78
C VAL A 106 -4.14 4.86 0.70
N TRP A 107 -2.99 4.38 0.20
CA TRP A 107 -2.94 3.28 -0.76
C TRP A 107 -3.54 2.00 -0.18
N GLY A 108 -4.37 1.32 -0.99
CA GLY A 108 -5.10 0.15 -0.52
C GLY A 108 -6.07 0.53 0.58
N ASP A 109 -5.78 0.06 1.78
CA ASP A 109 -6.59 0.22 2.99
C ASP A 109 -5.74 0.70 4.16
N PRO A 110 -6.21 1.65 4.99
CA PRO A 110 -5.45 2.17 6.13
C PRO A 110 -5.05 1.13 7.18
N SER A 111 -5.73 -0.01 7.24
CA SER A 111 -5.48 -1.05 8.23
C SER A 111 -4.39 -2.06 7.83
N LEU A 112 -4.00 -2.10 6.54
CA LEU A 112 -3.11 -3.14 6.03
C LEU A 112 -1.73 -2.60 5.64
N TYR A 113 -0.69 -2.93 6.44
CA TYR A 113 0.72 -2.56 6.21
C TYR A 113 0.94 -1.07 5.95
N ASP A 114 0.14 -0.22 6.56
CA ASP A 114 0.23 1.23 6.51
C ASP A 114 0.50 1.82 7.90
N SER A 115 1.06 3.03 7.95
CA SER A 115 1.40 3.71 9.20
C SER A 115 0.45 4.85 9.56
N THR A 116 -0.50 5.21 8.69
CA THR A 116 -1.32 6.43 8.87
C THR A 116 -2.20 6.39 10.12
N LEU A 117 -2.73 5.20 10.51
CA LEU A 117 -3.46 5.04 11.76
C LEU A 117 -2.60 5.37 12.98
N ARG A 118 -1.36 4.83 13.04
CA ARG A 118 -0.41 5.10 14.13
C ARG A 118 0.03 6.56 14.18
N ILE A 119 0.13 7.20 13.00
CA ILE A 119 0.44 8.64 12.90
C ILE A 119 -0.76 9.47 13.36
N ALA A 120 -1.99 9.11 12.97
CA ALA A 120 -3.21 9.79 13.41
C ALA A 120 -3.40 9.75 14.94
N GLU A 121 -3.05 8.63 15.60
CA GLU A 121 -3.02 8.54 17.07
C GLU A 121 -2.05 9.56 17.70
N ARG A 122 -0.91 9.84 17.05
CA ARG A 122 0.03 10.86 17.52
C ARG A 122 -0.48 12.29 17.29
N VAL A 123 -1.17 12.51 16.16
CA VAL A 123 -1.84 13.79 15.91
C VAL A 123 -2.94 14.05 16.94
N ALA A 124 -3.70 13.03 17.33
CA ALA A 124 -4.75 13.13 18.34
C ALA A 124 -4.25 13.57 19.74
N ARG A 125 -2.96 13.36 20.04
CA ARG A 125 -2.32 13.87 21.26
C ARG A 125 -1.98 15.36 21.19
N ARG A 126 -2.01 15.96 20.00
CA ARG A 126 -1.61 17.34 19.69
C ARG A 126 -2.80 18.23 19.35
N LEU A 127 -3.85 17.64 18.78
CA LEU A 127 -5.06 18.31 18.30
C LEU A 127 -6.31 17.58 18.81
N PRO A 128 -7.40 18.32 19.10
CA PRO A 128 -8.70 17.71 19.39
C PRO A 128 -9.24 17.06 18.10
N LEU A 129 -8.94 15.78 17.90
CA LEU A 129 -9.19 15.02 16.68
C LEU A 129 -10.33 14.03 16.84
N ASN A 130 -11.25 14.02 15.88
CA ASN A 130 -12.17 12.92 15.62
C ASN A 130 -11.68 12.18 14.36
N LEU A 131 -11.29 10.92 14.50
CA LEU A 131 -10.76 10.11 13.43
C LEU A 131 -11.88 9.31 12.77
N ARG A 132 -12.00 9.43 11.44
CA ARG A 132 -12.82 8.57 10.59
C ARG A 132 -11.92 7.76 9.65
N VAL A 133 -12.14 6.46 9.57
CA VAL A 133 -11.42 5.55 8.66
C VAL A 133 -12.39 5.01 7.63
N ILE A 134 -12.07 5.19 6.36
CA ILE A 134 -12.85 4.67 5.24
C ILE A 134 -12.06 3.54 4.59
N PRO A 135 -12.62 2.32 4.54
CA PRO A 135 -11.91 1.17 3.98
C PRO A 135 -11.71 1.29 2.48
N GLY A 136 -10.66 0.61 1.99
CA GLY A 136 -10.32 0.55 0.57
C GLY A 136 -10.06 -0.86 0.07
N ILE A 137 -10.07 -1.05 -1.25
CA ILE A 137 -9.69 -2.32 -1.89
C ILE A 137 -8.18 -2.47 -1.78
N THR A 138 -7.71 -3.53 -1.12
CA THR A 138 -6.27 -3.79 -0.98
C THR A 138 -5.68 -4.44 -2.23
N ALA A 139 -4.35 -4.44 -2.34
CA ALA A 139 -3.64 -5.16 -3.40
C ALA A 139 -3.97 -6.67 -3.40
N ILE A 140 -4.40 -7.23 -2.28
CA ILE A 140 -4.78 -8.64 -2.16
C ILE A 140 -6.02 -8.93 -2.99
N GLN A 141 -7.11 -8.16 -2.80
CA GLN A 141 -8.34 -8.31 -3.58
C GLN A 141 -8.09 -8.00 -5.06
N ALA A 142 -7.30 -6.96 -5.35
CA ALA A 142 -6.94 -6.61 -6.71
C ALA A 142 -6.16 -7.73 -7.43
N LEU A 143 -5.21 -8.39 -6.74
CA LEU A 143 -4.48 -9.54 -7.27
C LEU A 143 -5.41 -10.71 -7.57
N CYS A 144 -6.27 -11.06 -6.61
CA CYS A 144 -7.23 -12.16 -6.77
C CYS A 144 -8.19 -11.92 -7.93
N ALA A 145 -8.72 -10.71 -8.05
CA ALA A 145 -9.62 -10.34 -9.14
C ALA A 145 -8.90 -10.38 -10.50
N ALA A 146 -7.69 -9.82 -10.59
CA ALA A 146 -6.91 -9.78 -11.83
C ALA A 146 -6.52 -11.17 -12.34
N HIS A 147 -6.27 -12.12 -11.43
CA HIS A 147 -5.97 -13.51 -11.78
C HIS A 147 -7.21 -14.43 -11.84
N ALA A 148 -8.41 -13.89 -11.55
CA ALA A 148 -9.67 -14.63 -11.45
C ALA A 148 -9.55 -15.86 -10.52
N MET A 149 -8.99 -15.66 -9.31
CA MET A 149 -8.74 -16.75 -8.36
C MET A 149 -9.27 -16.41 -6.96
N PRO A 150 -9.65 -17.43 -6.15
CA PRO A 150 -9.95 -17.23 -4.75
C PRO A 150 -8.66 -16.99 -3.94
N LEU A 151 -8.73 -16.15 -2.89
CA LEU A 151 -7.62 -15.91 -1.99
C LEU A 151 -7.22 -17.19 -1.23
N ASN A 152 -8.18 -17.96 -0.76
CA ASN A 152 -8.00 -19.17 0.06
C ASN A 152 -8.60 -20.41 -0.60
N ALA A 153 -8.06 -21.58 -0.29
CA ALA A 153 -8.75 -22.83 -0.51
C ALA A 153 -9.87 -23.01 0.52
N VAL A 154 -10.82 -23.91 0.24
CA VAL A 154 -11.95 -24.15 1.14
C VAL A 154 -11.46 -24.49 2.55
N ALA A 155 -11.91 -23.72 3.54
CA ALA A 155 -11.57 -23.86 4.96
C ALA A 155 -10.07 -23.80 5.30
N ALA A 156 -9.19 -23.37 4.37
CA ALA A 156 -7.76 -23.29 4.60
C ALA A 156 -7.33 -21.87 5.04
N PRO A 157 -6.36 -21.78 5.94
CA PRO A 157 -5.78 -20.50 6.33
C PRO A 157 -4.92 -19.89 5.21
N VAL A 158 -4.82 -18.56 5.22
CA VAL A 158 -3.88 -17.79 4.39
C VAL A 158 -3.07 -16.90 5.31
N LEU A 159 -1.75 -16.93 5.18
CA LEU A 159 -0.88 -16.02 5.89
C LEU A 159 -0.54 -14.81 5.00
N ILE A 160 -0.79 -13.62 5.51
CA ILE A 160 -0.33 -12.37 4.92
C ILE A 160 1.00 -11.99 5.60
N THR A 161 2.05 -11.82 4.81
CA THR A 161 3.40 -11.57 5.32
C THR A 161 4.16 -10.56 4.45
N THR A 162 5.41 -10.28 4.80
CA THR A 162 6.29 -9.39 4.04
C THR A 162 7.48 -10.15 3.44
N GLY A 163 8.08 -9.61 2.38
CA GLY A 163 9.28 -10.19 1.78
C GLY A 163 10.41 -10.38 2.81
N ARG A 164 10.59 -9.44 3.75
CA ARG A 164 11.55 -9.57 4.83
C ARG A 164 11.34 -10.83 5.66
N GLN A 165 10.10 -11.15 6.04
CA GLN A 165 9.80 -12.34 6.83
C GLN A 165 10.13 -13.62 6.07
N ILE A 166 9.85 -13.65 4.78
CA ILE A 166 10.21 -14.79 3.92
C ILE A 166 11.73 -14.90 3.78
N ARG A 167 12.44 -13.80 3.58
CA ARG A 167 13.90 -13.80 3.46
C ARG A 167 14.57 -14.26 4.74
N ASP A 168 14.12 -13.79 5.89
CA ASP A 168 14.78 -13.98 7.18
C ASP A 168 14.39 -15.31 7.84
N HIS A 169 13.23 -15.90 7.51
CA HIS A 169 12.68 -17.09 8.18
C HIS A 169 12.21 -18.20 7.23
N GLY A 170 12.26 -18.00 5.93
CA GLY A 170 11.80 -18.98 4.96
C GLY A 170 10.28 -19.18 4.95
N TRP A 171 9.85 -20.34 4.51
CA TRP A 171 8.43 -20.71 4.43
C TRP A 171 7.87 -21.11 5.80
N PRO A 172 6.76 -20.51 6.28
CA PRO A 172 6.11 -20.89 7.53
C PRO A 172 5.47 -22.28 7.42
N GLU A 173 5.78 -23.19 8.38
CA GLU A 173 5.33 -24.60 8.33
C GLU A 173 3.81 -24.76 8.42
N ALA A 174 3.11 -23.83 9.09
CA ALA A 174 1.70 -23.98 9.45
C ALA A 174 0.71 -23.68 8.30
N VAL A 175 1.18 -23.19 7.15
CA VAL A 175 0.30 -22.74 6.05
C VAL A 175 0.82 -23.19 4.69
N ASP A 176 -0.12 -23.47 3.79
CA ASP A 176 0.20 -23.82 2.40
C ASP A 176 0.09 -22.61 1.46
N ARG A 177 -0.50 -21.50 1.92
CA ARG A 177 -0.73 -20.32 1.08
C ARG A 177 -0.27 -19.05 1.77
N LEU A 178 0.58 -18.28 1.06
CA LEU A 178 1.14 -17.01 1.51
C LEU A 178 0.77 -15.87 0.57
N VAL A 179 0.36 -14.74 1.12
CA VAL A 179 0.38 -13.47 0.40
C VAL A 179 1.59 -12.68 0.88
N VAL A 180 2.46 -12.29 -0.04
CA VAL A 180 3.70 -11.56 0.28
C VAL A 180 3.60 -10.14 -0.26
N MET A 181 3.72 -9.18 0.65
CA MET A 181 3.66 -7.75 0.39
C MET A 181 5.00 -7.09 0.76
N LEU A 182 5.22 -5.87 0.26
CA LEU A 182 6.40 -5.04 0.60
C LEU A 182 7.72 -5.79 0.34
N ASP A 183 7.80 -6.51 -0.77
CA ASP A 183 8.98 -7.29 -1.15
C ASP A 183 9.80 -6.58 -2.23
N GLY A 184 10.74 -5.75 -1.79
CA GLY A 184 11.66 -5.05 -2.70
C GLY A 184 12.70 -5.95 -3.37
N GLU A 185 12.93 -7.16 -2.84
CA GLU A 185 14.04 -8.04 -3.20
C GLU A 185 13.60 -9.33 -3.91
N CYS A 186 12.29 -9.54 -4.11
CA CYS A 186 11.77 -10.78 -4.68
C CYS A 186 12.18 -12.02 -3.87
N SER A 187 11.87 -12.00 -2.57
CA SER A 187 12.33 -13.00 -1.58
C SER A 187 11.89 -14.43 -1.89
N PHE A 188 10.95 -14.63 -2.83
CA PHE A 188 10.61 -15.97 -3.33
C PHE A 188 11.82 -16.69 -3.96
N GLN A 189 12.88 -15.98 -4.37
CA GLN A 189 14.12 -16.57 -4.88
C GLN A 189 14.89 -17.34 -3.82
N ASN A 190 14.74 -16.97 -2.55
CA ASN A 190 15.47 -17.52 -1.43
C ASN A 190 14.74 -18.69 -0.76
N LEU A 191 13.60 -19.11 -1.32
CA LEU A 191 12.87 -20.25 -0.79
C LEU A 191 13.56 -21.56 -1.20
N ASP A 192 13.89 -22.37 -0.18
CA ASP A 192 14.30 -23.75 -0.39
C ASP A 192 13.14 -24.54 -1.03
N ALA A 193 13.46 -25.51 -1.87
CA ALA A 193 12.49 -26.36 -2.51
C ALA A 193 11.36 -25.57 -3.24
N GLN A 194 11.73 -24.79 -4.26
CA GLN A 194 10.76 -24.11 -5.13
C GLN A 194 9.87 -25.08 -5.94
N GLU A 195 10.25 -26.37 -5.98
CA GLU A 195 9.43 -27.40 -6.60
C GLU A 195 8.10 -27.55 -5.88
N GLY A 196 7.01 -27.60 -6.67
CA GLY A 196 5.64 -27.67 -6.15
C GLY A 196 5.06 -26.32 -5.69
N LEU A 197 5.81 -25.22 -5.79
CA LEU A 197 5.27 -23.90 -5.53
C LEU A 197 4.66 -23.30 -6.81
N HIS A 198 3.48 -22.72 -6.68
CA HIS A 198 2.87 -21.85 -7.69
C HIS A 198 2.89 -20.40 -7.20
N ILE A 199 3.12 -19.49 -8.13
CA ILE A 199 3.08 -18.05 -7.87
C ILE A 199 2.03 -17.37 -8.75
N TRP A 200 1.31 -16.42 -8.18
CA TRP A 200 0.52 -15.40 -8.86
C TRP A 200 1.11 -14.05 -8.49
N TRP A 201 1.81 -13.44 -9.43
CA TRP A 201 2.45 -12.14 -9.25
C TRP A 201 1.69 -11.08 -10.04
N GLY A 202 1.56 -9.88 -9.45
CA GLY A 202 0.95 -8.73 -10.09
C GLY A 202 1.65 -7.45 -9.72
N ALA A 203 1.85 -6.58 -10.71
CA ALA A 203 2.37 -5.23 -10.53
C ALA A 203 1.39 -4.21 -11.09
N PHE A 204 1.35 -3.01 -10.50
CA PHE A 204 0.48 -1.90 -10.89
C PHE A 204 -1.00 -2.30 -11.01
N LEU A 205 -1.46 -3.15 -10.10
CA LEU A 205 -2.79 -3.73 -10.15
C LEU A 205 -3.89 -2.65 -10.26
N GLY A 206 -4.78 -2.82 -11.23
CA GLY A 206 -5.87 -1.88 -11.52
C GLY A 206 -5.45 -0.62 -12.28
N MET A 207 -4.17 -0.44 -12.57
CA MET A 207 -3.66 0.67 -13.38
C MET A 207 -3.53 0.28 -14.86
N PRO A 208 -3.46 1.24 -15.80
CA PRO A 208 -3.31 0.93 -17.24
C PRO A 208 -2.08 0.06 -17.57
N GLN A 209 -0.99 0.22 -16.81
CA GLN A 209 0.26 -0.53 -16.97
C GLN A 209 0.29 -1.85 -16.17
N GLN A 210 -0.86 -2.38 -15.76
CA GLN A 210 -0.95 -3.63 -15.01
C GLN A 210 -0.21 -4.78 -15.71
N ILE A 211 0.59 -5.51 -14.93
CA ILE A 211 1.32 -6.69 -15.39
C ILE A 211 0.96 -7.89 -14.51
N LEU A 212 0.68 -9.02 -15.13
CA LEU A 212 0.32 -10.27 -14.45
C LEU A 212 1.19 -11.42 -14.93
N ILE A 213 1.78 -12.18 -14.01
CA ILE A 213 2.51 -13.42 -14.30
C ILE A 213 2.04 -14.48 -13.30
N ARG A 214 1.78 -15.70 -13.79
CA ARG A 214 1.44 -16.84 -12.94
C ARG A 214 2.02 -18.13 -13.48
N GLY A 215 2.22 -19.11 -12.62
CA GLY A 215 2.66 -20.46 -12.99
C GLY A 215 3.47 -21.14 -11.90
N PRO A 216 4.02 -22.33 -12.19
CA PRO A 216 5.01 -22.96 -11.34
C PRO A 216 6.18 -22.02 -11.09
N LEU A 217 6.55 -21.81 -9.82
CA LEU A 217 7.57 -20.81 -9.46
C LEU A 217 8.90 -21.01 -10.22
N PRO A 218 9.46 -22.23 -10.34
CA PRO A 218 10.72 -22.42 -11.08
C PRO A 218 10.62 -21.99 -12.55
N ALA A 219 9.45 -22.13 -13.17
CA ALA A 219 9.25 -21.82 -14.57
C ALA A 219 9.09 -20.33 -14.86
N VAL A 220 8.60 -19.54 -13.90
CA VAL A 220 8.24 -18.13 -14.12
C VAL A 220 9.09 -17.15 -13.32
N ALA A 221 9.89 -17.59 -12.35
CA ALA A 221 10.68 -16.72 -11.49
C ALA A 221 11.58 -15.76 -12.27
N GLY A 222 12.38 -16.27 -13.22
CA GLY A 222 13.24 -15.45 -14.05
C GLY A 222 12.46 -14.39 -14.84
N ARG A 223 11.31 -14.77 -15.43
CA ARG A 223 10.45 -13.84 -16.16
C ARG A 223 9.90 -12.73 -15.24
N ILE A 224 9.55 -13.06 -13.99
CA ILE A 224 9.09 -12.06 -13.02
C ILE A 224 10.20 -11.05 -12.72
N LEU A 225 11.41 -11.52 -12.44
CA LEU A 225 12.58 -10.68 -12.16
C LEU A 225 12.87 -9.69 -13.28
N ASP A 226 12.97 -10.20 -14.51
CA ASP A 226 13.24 -9.40 -15.71
C ASP A 226 12.14 -8.38 -15.97
N THR A 227 10.87 -8.80 -15.83
CA THR A 227 9.71 -7.93 -16.04
C THR A 227 9.66 -6.84 -14.99
N ARG A 228 9.89 -7.20 -13.72
CA ARG A 228 9.93 -6.25 -12.59
C ARG A 228 11.04 -5.22 -12.76
N ALA A 229 12.24 -5.65 -13.16
CA ALA A 229 13.37 -4.74 -13.40
C ALA A 229 13.07 -3.74 -14.52
N ARG A 230 12.53 -4.21 -15.65
CA ARG A 230 12.12 -3.35 -16.78
C ARG A 230 11.02 -2.36 -16.38
N ALA A 231 9.96 -2.83 -15.75
CA ALA A 231 8.86 -1.99 -15.32
C ALA A 231 9.31 -0.90 -14.32
N ARG A 232 10.22 -1.25 -13.39
CA ARG A 232 10.81 -0.28 -12.47
C ARG A 232 11.69 0.75 -13.19
N ALA A 233 12.46 0.35 -14.18
CA ALA A 233 13.29 1.25 -14.98
C ALA A 233 12.42 2.20 -15.84
N GLU A 234 11.33 1.71 -16.40
CA GLU A 234 10.41 2.47 -17.25
C GLU A 234 9.60 3.50 -16.44
N HIS A 235 9.09 3.11 -15.27
CA HIS A 235 8.19 3.94 -14.47
C HIS A 235 8.84 4.60 -13.26
N GLY A 236 10.15 4.43 -13.01
CA GLY A 236 10.86 4.97 -11.85
C GLY A 236 10.53 4.30 -10.51
N TRP A 237 9.42 3.56 -10.43
CA TRP A 237 8.94 2.86 -9.24
C TRP A 237 8.17 1.59 -9.63
N ILE A 238 7.85 0.75 -8.64
CA ILE A 238 6.96 -0.39 -8.81
C ILE A 238 6.21 -0.67 -7.51
N MET A 239 4.93 -0.98 -7.63
CA MET A 239 4.13 -1.60 -6.56
C MET A 239 3.69 -2.97 -7.04
N ASP A 240 4.22 -3.99 -6.39
CA ASP A 240 3.94 -5.38 -6.72
C ASP A 240 3.60 -6.20 -5.47
N ILE A 241 2.89 -7.28 -5.70
CA ILE A 241 2.43 -8.23 -4.70
C ILE A 241 2.39 -9.61 -5.33
N TYR A 242 2.55 -10.65 -4.53
CA TYR A 242 2.35 -12.01 -5.03
C TYR A 242 1.72 -12.92 -3.98
N LEU A 243 1.07 -13.96 -4.49
CA LEU A 243 0.59 -15.09 -3.72
C LEU A 243 1.41 -16.32 -4.10
N LEU A 244 1.85 -17.06 -3.09
CA LEU A 244 2.49 -18.37 -3.24
C LEU A 244 1.56 -19.44 -2.69
N ASP A 245 1.49 -20.58 -3.38
CA ASP A 245 0.71 -21.75 -2.97
C ASP A 245 1.57 -23.00 -3.10
N ARG A 246 1.64 -23.80 -2.03
CA ARG A 246 2.15 -25.16 -2.08
C ARG A 246 1.10 -26.09 -2.65
N CYS A 247 1.24 -26.46 -3.91
CA CYS A 247 0.44 -27.53 -4.49
C CYS A 247 0.84 -28.85 -3.83
N ARG A 248 0.21 -29.19 -2.69
CA ARG A 248 0.32 -30.58 -2.20
C ARG A 248 -0.39 -31.48 -3.18
N SER A 249 0.32 -32.42 -3.78
CA SER A 249 -0.31 -33.50 -4.54
C SER A 249 -1.33 -34.17 -3.60
N ARG A 250 -2.60 -34.05 -3.94
CA ARG A 250 -3.68 -34.81 -3.29
C ARG A 250 -3.63 -36.24 -3.77
#